data_0924efb66e110a49513c7e3e783b621f
#
_entry.id   0924efb66e110a49513c7e3e783b621f
#
_cell.length_a   1.000
_cell.length_b   1.000
_cell.length_c   1.000
_cell.angle_alpha   90.00
_cell.angle_beta   90.00
_cell.angle_gamma   90.00
#
_symmetry.space_group_name_H-M   'P 1'
#
loop_
_entity.id
_entity.type
_entity.pdbx_description
1 polymer ?
#
loop_
_entity_poly.entity_id
_entity_poly.type
_entity_poly.pdbx_seq_one_letter_code
_entity_poly.pdbx_strand_id
1 'polypeptide(L)'
;MVGKAHHELLKEQHDIEIYDPALGYKHLKTPDAVIVCVSTPPRKDGACEMKNVFDVIETTPDVPILIKSTISVEGWDMLVDAFPNRMLNFSPEFLRAASAVEDLQNTDSILVGGSDPSFWGKVFNLPVEIAEVHELILAKYARNSFLALKVAFFNQMYDLCDALDVEYSAVAHYTTMDERIGDSHSFITEERGFGGHCFPKDINALVKTAQRNNVELSILKETVEYNRRIRKS
;
A
#
# COMPACT_ATOMS: atom_id res chain seq x y z
N MET A 1 4.70 -2.66 -10.66
CA MET A 1 5.19 -3.61 -9.63
C MET A 1 4.08 -4.57 -9.21
N VAL A 2 3.03 -4.13 -8.56
CA VAL A 2 1.93 -4.99 -8.05
C VAL A 2 1.30 -5.83 -9.16
N GLY A 3 0.84 -5.24 -10.26
CA GLY A 3 0.24 -5.97 -11.38
C GLY A 3 1.18 -7.03 -11.98
N LYS A 4 2.49 -6.73 -12.08
CA LYS A 4 3.47 -7.70 -12.56
C LYS A 4 3.60 -8.90 -11.60
N ALA A 5 3.61 -8.68 -10.29
CA ALA A 5 3.69 -9.76 -9.31
C ALA A 5 2.45 -10.67 -9.38
N HIS A 6 1.25 -10.09 -9.50
CA HIS A 6 0.00 -10.86 -9.67
C HIS A 6 -0.02 -11.63 -10.99
N HIS A 7 0.45 -11.03 -12.08
CA HIS A 7 0.58 -11.71 -13.35
C HIS A 7 1.49 -12.95 -13.24
N GLU A 8 2.68 -12.80 -12.62
CA GLU A 8 3.60 -13.93 -12.44
C GLU A 8 3.02 -15.05 -11.56
N LEU A 9 2.24 -14.70 -10.53
CA LEU A 9 1.59 -15.69 -9.67
C LEU A 9 0.49 -16.47 -10.39
N LEU A 10 -0.34 -15.77 -11.16
CA LEU A 10 -1.61 -16.30 -11.66
C LEU A 10 -1.51 -16.90 -13.08
N LYS A 11 -0.48 -16.56 -13.87
CA LYS A 11 -0.35 -16.93 -15.30
C LYS A 11 -0.32 -18.45 -15.58
N GLU A 12 0.05 -19.25 -14.59
CA GLU A 12 0.07 -20.72 -14.74
C GLU A 12 -1.30 -21.36 -14.48
N GLN A 13 -2.21 -20.64 -13.82
CA GLN A 13 -3.53 -21.13 -13.43
C GLN A 13 -4.65 -20.51 -14.26
N HIS A 14 -4.41 -19.35 -14.88
CA HIS A 14 -5.41 -18.55 -15.61
C HIS A 14 -4.85 -18.02 -16.94
N ASP A 15 -5.74 -17.82 -17.91
CA ASP A 15 -5.46 -17.04 -19.13
C ASP A 15 -5.52 -15.55 -18.75
N ILE A 16 -4.36 -14.89 -18.68
CA ILE A 16 -4.25 -13.51 -18.19
C ILE A 16 -3.96 -12.56 -19.34
N GLU A 17 -4.82 -11.57 -19.51
CA GLU A 17 -4.56 -10.43 -20.37
C GLU A 17 -4.18 -9.20 -19.55
N ILE A 18 -3.15 -8.49 -20.02
CA ILE A 18 -2.72 -7.23 -19.42
C ILE A 18 -3.36 -6.07 -20.19
N TYR A 19 -4.02 -5.17 -19.46
CA TYR A 19 -4.46 -3.90 -19.98
C TYR A 19 -3.63 -2.77 -19.35
N ASP A 20 -2.73 -2.20 -20.15
CA ASP A 20 -1.92 -1.04 -19.76
C ASP A 20 -1.69 -0.15 -20.99
N PRO A 21 -2.52 0.88 -21.16
CA PRO A 21 -2.42 1.78 -22.33
C PRO A 21 -1.07 2.50 -22.44
N ALA A 22 -0.39 2.75 -21.32
CA ALA A 22 0.92 3.37 -21.32
C ALA A 22 2.02 2.47 -21.89
N LEU A 23 1.84 1.14 -21.77
CA LEU A 23 2.73 0.14 -22.35
C LEU A 23 2.26 -0.39 -23.71
N GLY A 24 1.16 0.16 -24.25
CA GLY A 24 0.62 -0.22 -25.56
C GLY A 24 -0.38 -1.38 -25.55
N TYR A 25 -0.70 -1.94 -24.38
CA TYR A 25 -1.73 -2.98 -24.21
C TYR A 25 -3.13 -2.34 -24.15
N LYS A 26 -3.86 -2.33 -25.27
CA LYS A 26 -5.11 -1.54 -25.42
C LYS A 26 -6.37 -2.36 -25.67
N HIS A 27 -6.26 -3.66 -25.83
CA HIS A 27 -7.39 -4.53 -26.16
C HIS A 27 -7.52 -5.60 -25.08
N LEU A 28 -8.75 -5.78 -24.61
CA LEU A 28 -9.13 -6.90 -23.73
C LEU A 28 -10.21 -7.70 -24.46
N LYS A 29 -10.12 -9.01 -24.43
CA LYS A 29 -11.28 -9.88 -24.56
C LYS A 29 -12.21 -9.62 -23.39
N THR A 30 -13.41 -10.17 -23.41
CA THR A 30 -14.29 -10.10 -22.24
C THR A 30 -13.68 -10.98 -21.11
N PRO A 31 -13.14 -10.40 -20.02
CA PRO A 31 -12.58 -11.17 -18.93
C PRO A 31 -13.67 -11.74 -18.03
N ASP A 32 -13.37 -12.82 -17.31
CA ASP A 32 -14.22 -13.35 -16.23
C ASP A 32 -14.09 -12.56 -14.92
N ALA A 33 -12.97 -11.89 -14.71
CA ALA A 33 -12.70 -11.03 -13.58
C ALA A 33 -11.58 -10.02 -13.88
N VAL A 34 -11.48 -8.94 -13.13
CA VAL A 34 -10.45 -7.90 -13.32
C VAL A 34 -9.74 -7.59 -12.01
N ILE A 35 -8.40 -7.54 -12.04
CA ILE A 35 -7.56 -7.07 -10.95
C ILE A 35 -7.00 -5.69 -11.30
N VAL A 36 -7.36 -4.68 -10.52
CA VAL A 36 -6.98 -3.27 -10.75
C VAL A 36 -5.72 -2.93 -9.97
N CYS A 37 -4.61 -2.68 -10.68
CA CYS A 37 -3.30 -2.36 -10.13
C CYS A 37 -2.76 -1.01 -10.65
N VAL A 38 -3.62 -0.03 -10.83
CA VAL A 38 -3.24 1.29 -11.34
C VAL A 38 -2.61 2.18 -10.28
N SER A 39 -1.84 3.17 -10.73
CA SER A 39 -1.24 4.16 -9.83
C SER A 39 -2.29 5.11 -9.25
N THR A 40 -2.13 5.45 -7.98
CA THR A 40 -2.94 6.43 -7.26
C THR A 40 -2.01 7.47 -6.63
N PRO A 41 -1.50 8.43 -7.42
CA PRO A 41 -0.52 9.40 -6.94
C PRO A 41 -1.10 10.31 -5.85
N PRO A 42 -0.26 10.96 -5.04
CA PRO A 42 -0.74 11.93 -4.08
C PRO A 42 -1.23 13.19 -4.79
N ARG A 43 -2.36 13.72 -4.36
CA ARG A 43 -2.85 15.05 -4.75
C ARG A 43 -2.04 16.13 -4.03
N LYS A 44 -2.17 17.38 -4.46
CA LYS A 44 -1.50 18.54 -3.84
C LYS A 44 -1.87 18.72 -2.36
N ASP A 45 -3.07 18.30 -1.95
CA ASP A 45 -3.56 18.35 -0.58
C ASP A 45 -3.16 17.11 0.26
N GLY A 46 -2.39 16.20 -0.30
CA GLY A 46 -1.96 14.95 0.33
C GLY A 46 -2.94 13.78 0.20
N ALA A 47 -4.16 14.01 -0.30
CA ALA A 47 -5.12 12.93 -0.52
C ALA A 47 -4.68 12.00 -1.66
N CYS A 48 -5.23 10.80 -1.68
CA CYS A 48 -5.05 9.82 -2.75
C CYS A 48 -5.83 10.26 -4.00
N GLU A 49 -5.18 10.28 -5.18
CA GLU A 49 -5.86 10.54 -6.45
C GLU A 49 -6.54 9.26 -6.94
N MET A 50 -7.85 9.31 -7.07
CA MET A 50 -8.66 8.13 -7.40
C MET A 50 -9.01 8.02 -8.89
N LYS A 51 -8.68 9.03 -9.70
CA LYS A 51 -9.14 9.11 -11.10
C LYS A 51 -8.86 7.84 -11.89
N ASN A 52 -7.63 7.32 -11.82
CA ASN A 52 -7.27 6.13 -12.60
C ASN A 52 -8.10 4.88 -12.19
N VAL A 53 -8.47 4.77 -10.92
CA VAL A 53 -9.32 3.67 -10.44
C VAL A 53 -10.74 3.82 -10.99
N PHE A 54 -11.30 5.04 -10.94
CA PHE A 54 -12.62 5.34 -11.52
C PHE A 54 -12.65 5.04 -13.02
N ASP A 55 -11.67 5.55 -13.79
CA ASP A 55 -11.59 5.37 -15.23
C ASP A 55 -11.56 3.87 -15.63
N VAL A 56 -10.83 3.04 -14.86
CA VAL A 56 -10.76 1.59 -15.10
C VAL A 56 -12.09 0.92 -14.79
N ILE A 57 -12.72 1.23 -13.64
CA ILE A 57 -13.99 0.62 -13.25
C ILE A 57 -15.10 0.99 -14.24
N GLU A 58 -15.15 2.24 -14.70
CA GLU A 58 -16.13 2.72 -15.69
C GLU A 58 -16.04 1.98 -17.03
N THR A 59 -14.80 1.69 -17.47
CA THR A 59 -14.56 1.04 -18.78
C THR A 59 -14.51 -0.49 -18.72
N THR A 60 -14.45 -1.07 -17.53
CA THR A 60 -14.43 -2.52 -17.31
C THR A 60 -15.83 -3.13 -17.55
N PRO A 61 -15.96 -4.29 -18.20
CA PRO A 61 -17.23 -5.03 -18.31
C PRO A 61 -17.84 -5.34 -16.92
N ASP A 62 -19.11 -5.75 -16.90
CA ASP A 62 -19.80 -6.13 -15.65
C ASP A 62 -19.35 -7.52 -15.15
N VAL A 63 -18.21 -7.55 -14.51
CA VAL A 63 -17.54 -8.73 -13.97
C VAL A 63 -16.99 -8.41 -12.58
N PRO A 64 -16.64 -9.41 -11.74
CA PRO A 64 -16.00 -9.18 -10.46
C PRO A 64 -14.69 -8.37 -10.58
N ILE A 65 -14.54 -7.35 -9.76
CA ILE A 65 -13.37 -6.45 -9.73
C ILE A 65 -12.68 -6.54 -8.38
N LEU A 66 -11.37 -6.80 -8.39
CA LEU A 66 -10.50 -6.70 -7.21
C LEU A 66 -9.60 -5.49 -7.33
N ILE A 67 -9.76 -4.53 -6.45
CA ILE A 67 -8.91 -3.34 -6.38
C ILE A 67 -7.71 -3.66 -5.48
N LYS A 68 -6.52 -3.72 -6.08
CA LYS A 68 -5.21 -3.85 -5.41
C LYS A 68 -4.48 -2.51 -5.31
N SER A 69 -4.94 -1.51 -6.05
CA SER A 69 -4.46 -0.14 -5.94
C SER A 69 -4.72 0.41 -4.55
N THR A 70 -3.80 1.24 -4.02
CA THR A 70 -4.04 1.96 -2.77
C THR A 70 -5.18 2.96 -2.98
N ILE A 71 -6.21 2.89 -2.16
CA ILE A 71 -7.36 3.81 -2.18
C ILE A 71 -7.57 4.42 -0.80
N SER A 72 -8.23 5.56 -0.72
CA SER A 72 -8.65 6.13 0.57
C SER A 72 -10.01 5.62 1.01
N VAL A 73 -10.35 5.81 2.29
CA VAL A 73 -11.67 5.47 2.84
C VAL A 73 -12.75 6.19 2.06
N GLU A 74 -12.64 7.50 1.90
CA GLU A 74 -13.58 8.31 1.14
C GLU A 74 -13.62 7.93 -0.34
N GLY A 75 -12.46 7.49 -0.88
CA GLY A 75 -12.37 7.01 -2.26
C GLY A 75 -13.15 5.72 -2.48
N TRP A 76 -13.16 4.82 -1.50
CA TRP A 76 -14.00 3.63 -1.55
C TRP A 76 -15.48 3.98 -1.52
N ASP A 77 -15.91 4.86 -0.59
CA ASP A 77 -17.31 5.29 -0.49
C ASP A 77 -17.79 5.90 -1.80
N MET A 78 -16.98 6.78 -2.41
CA MET A 78 -17.27 7.36 -3.72
C MET A 78 -17.39 6.31 -4.83
N LEU A 79 -16.59 5.25 -4.81
CA LEU A 79 -16.66 4.16 -5.80
C LEU A 79 -17.96 3.37 -5.64
N VAL A 80 -18.34 3.01 -4.42
CA VAL A 80 -19.61 2.28 -4.15
C VAL A 80 -20.81 3.11 -4.54
N ASP A 81 -20.80 4.40 -4.23
CA ASP A 81 -21.89 5.33 -4.60
C ASP A 81 -21.99 5.51 -6.12
N ALA A 82 -20.87 5.63 -6.82
CA ALA A 82 -20.86 5.82 -8.28
C ALA A 82 -21.20 4.54 -9.06
N PHE A 83 -20.88 3.37 -8.49
CA PHE A 83 -21.04 2.07 -9.15
C PHE A 83 -21.83 1.07 -8.29
N PRO A 84 -23.06 1.37 -7.88
CA PRO A 84 -23.81 0.59 -6.87
C PRO A 84 -24.14 -0.85 -7.30
N ASN A 85 -24.11 -1.14 -8.59
CA ASN A 85 -24.42 -2.46 -9.14
C ASN A 85 -23.17 -3.27 -9.52
N ARG A 86 -21.97 -2.72 -9.29
CA ARG A 86 -20.72 -3.39 -9.63
C ARG A 86 -20.23 -4.29 -8.50
N MET A 87 -19.71 -5.45 -8.84
CA MET A 87 -19.10 -6.37 -7.87
C MET A 87 -17.69 -5.89 -7.50
N LEU A 88 -17.62 -4.87 -6.64
CA LEU A 88 -16.36 -4.29 -6.19
C LEU A 88 -15.83 -5.00 -4.95
N ASN A 89 -14.55 -5.36 -5.00
CA ASN A 89 -13.81 -5.91 -3.88
C ASN A 89 -12.48 -5.17 -3.74
N PHE A 90 -11.98 -5.10 -2.51
CA PHE A 90 -10.69 -4.50 -2.19
C PHE A 90 -9.80 -5.50 -1.47
N SER A 91 -8.52 -5.52 -1.83
CA SER A 91 -7.51 -6.31 -1.15
C SER A 91 -6.24 -5.47 -1.01
N PRO A 92 -5.81 -5.16 0.20
CA PRO A 92 -4.60 -4.35 0.41
C PRO A 92 -3.35 -5.08 -0.09
N GLU A 93 -2.35 -4.29 -0.49
CA GLU A 93 -1.07 -4.82 -0.92
C GLU A 93 0.03 -4.48 0.09
N PHE A 94 0.76 -5.50 0.54
CA PHE A 94 1.83 -5.38 1.53
C PHE A 94 3.20 -5.79 1.00
N LEU A 95 3.33 -5.95 -0.31
CA LEU A 95 4.56 -6.41 -0.95
C LEU A 95 5.71 -5.40 -0.81
N ARG A 96 6.88 -5.93 -0.54
CA ARG A 96 8.13 -5.17 -0.61
C ARG A 96 8.55 -5.02 -2.07
N ALA A 97 9.01 -3.82 -2.46
CA ALA A 97 9.35 -3.55 -3.86
C ALA A 97 10.45 -4.47 -4.41
N ALA A 98 11.40 -4.85 -3.56
CA ALA A 98 12.54 -5.70 -3.95
C ALA A 98 12.19 -7.19 -4.08
N SER A 99 11.14 -7.69 -3.39
CA SER A 99 10.78 -9.11 -3.30
C SER A 99 9.29 -9.37 -3.55
N ALA A 100 8.64 -8.51 -4.34
CA ALA A 100 7.19 -8.52 -4.50
C ALA A 100 6.61 -9.88 -4.97
N VAL A 101 7.29 -10.59 -5.87
CA VAL A 101 6.84 -11.91 -6.35
C VAL A 101 7.02 -12.96 -5.26
N GLU A 102 8.17 -12.97 -4.60
CA GLU A 102 8.48 -13.89 -3.50
C GLU A 102 7.53 -13.68 -2.30
N ASP A 103 7.30 -12.42 -1.92
CA ASP A 103 6.35 -12.07 -0.85
C ASP A 103 4.95 -12.60 -1.16
N LEU A 104 4.50 -12.48 -2.42
CA LEU A 104 3.19 -12.95 -2.84
C LEU A 104 3.11 -14.48 -2.89
N GLN A 105 4.18 -15.16 -3.34
CA GLN A 105 4.25 -16.63 -3.36
C GLN A 105 4.28 -17.25 -1.95
N ASN A 106 4.82 -16.54 -0.97
CA ASN A 106 4.88 -16.97 0.44
C ASN A 106 3.68 -16.50 1.26
N THR A 107 2.62 -16.01 0.62
CA THR A 107 1.40 -15.58 1.32
C THR A 107 0.51 -16.79 1.60
N ASP A 108 0.14 -16.99 2.85
CA ASP A 108 -0.72 -18.11 3.30
C ASP A 108 -2.23 -17.84 3.14
N SER A 109 -2.61 -16.57 3.09
CA SER A 109 -4.00 -16.10 2.92
C SER A 109 -4.06 -14.74 2.25
N ILE A 110 -5.21 -14.39 1.69
CA ILE A 110 -5.47 -13.06 1.17
C ILE A 110 -6.55 -12.36 1.99
N LEU A 111 -6.34 -11.06 2.28
CA LEU A 111 -7.32 -10.20 2.91
C LEU A 111 -8.22 -9.59 1.84
N VAL A 112 -9.52 -9.82 1.90
CA VAL A 112 -10.48 -9.27 0.93
C VAL A 112 -11.73 -8.76 1.62
N GLY A 113 -12.17 -7.58 1.23
CA GLY A 113 -13.46 -7.01 1.59
C GLY A 113 -14.27 -6.61 0.36
N GLY A 114 -15.58 -6.46 0.49
CA GLY A 114 -16.47 -6.02 -0.58
C GLY A 114 -17.61 -6.98 -0.91
N SER A 115 -18.04 -7.01 -2.16
CA SER A 115 -19.29 -7.67 -2.57
C SER A 115 -19.24 -9.21 -2.55
N ASP A 116 -18.13 -9.80 -3.00
CA ASP A 116 -17.93 -11.28 -3.01
C ASP A 116 -16.46 -11.62 -2.76
N PRO A 117 -16.00 -11.53 -1.50
CA PRO A 117 -14.61 -11.85 -1.14
C PRO A 117 -14.25 -13.31 -1.44
N SER A 118 -15.20 -14.25 -1.28
CA SER A 118 -14.95 -15.69 -1.42
C SER A 118 -14.61 -16.11 -2.85
N PHE A 119 -15.08 -15.37 -3.85
CA PHE A 119 -14.72 -15.57 -5.26
C PHE A 119 -13.21 -15.50 -5.46
N TRP A 120 -12.56 -14.54 -4.81
CA TRP A 120 -11.11 -14.31 -4.96
C TRP A 120 -10.24 -15.40 -4.34
N GLY A 121 -10.73 -16.10 -3.32
CA GLY A 121 -10.07 -17.29 -2.79
C GLY A 121 -9.88 -18.39 -3.85
N LYS A 122 -10.88 -18.56 -4.73
CA LYS A 122 -10.80 -19.50 -5.85
C LYS A 122 -9.83 -19.02 -6.93
N VAL A 123 -9.81 -17.70 -7.22
CA VAL A 123 -8.90 -17.10 -8.21
C VAL A 123 -7.45 -17.24 -7.78
N PHE A 124 -7.14 -16.97 -6.50
CA PHE A 124 -5.78 -17.06 -5.97
C PHE A 124 -5.39 -18.46 -5.49
N ASN A 125 -6.34 -19.38 -5.40
CA ASN A 125 -6.18 -20.70 -4.76
C ASN A 125 -5.59 -20.59 -3.34
N LEU A 126 -6.09 -19.62 -2.56
CA LEU A 126 -5.65 -19.29 -1.20
C LEU A 126 -6.87 -19.12 -0.27
N PRO A 127 -6.73 -19.40 1.03
CA PRO A 127 -7.68 -18.97 2.04
C PRO A 127 -7.95 -17.46 1.99
N VAL A 128 -9.19 -17.06 2.24
CA VAL A 128 -9.59 -15.65 2.32
C VAL A 128 -9.90 -15.28 3.75
N GLU A 129 -9.24 -14.24 4.24
CA GLU A 129 -9.64 -13.53 5.45
C GLU A 129 -10.55 -12.38 5.04
N ILE A 130 -11.82 -12.47 5.43
CA ILE A 130 -12.84 -11.49 5.06
C ILE A 130 -12.89 -10.40 6.13
N ALA A 131 -12.82 -9.15 5.70
CA ALA A 131 -12.92 -7.98 6.57
C ALA A 131 -13.66 -6.83 5.89
N GLU A 132 -14.07 -5.84 6.66
CA GLU A 132 -14.64 -4.61 6.12
C GLU A 132 -13.59 -3.81 5.34
N VAL A 133 -13.99 -3.22 4.21
CA VAL A 133 -13.04 -2.52 3.32
C VAL A 133 -12.36 -1.35 4.02
N HIS A 134 -13.07 -0.61 4.85
CA HIS A 134 -12.48 0.49 5.64
C HIS A 134 -11.40 0.01 6.60
N GLU A 135 -11.60 -1.14 7.25
CA GLU A 135 -10.59 -1.76 8.12
C GLU A 135 -9.33 -2.10 7.34
N LEU A 136 -9.48 -2.70 6.16
CA LEU A 136 -8.37 -3.08 5.29
C LEU A 136 -7.58 -1.87 4.78
N ILE A 137 -8.27 -0.79 4.40
CA ILE A 137 -7.65 0.47 3.97
C ILE A 137 -6.84 1.08 5.13
N LEU A 138 -7.46 1.19 6.31
CA LEU A 138 -6.80 1.76 7.48
C LEU A 138 -5.64 0.90 7.96
N ALA A 139 -5.76 -0.43 7.95
CA ALA A 139 -4.67 -1.35 8.28
C ALA A 139 -3.45 -1.16 7.37
N LYS A 140 -3.68 -1.01 6.04
CA LYS A 140 -2.61 -0.71 5.09
C LYS A 140 -1.91 0.61 5.40
N TYR A 141 -2.66 1.68 5.62
CA TYR A 141 -2.09 2.97 5.94
C TYR A 141 -1.38 2.98 7.29
N ALA A 142 -1.96 2.35 8.31
CA ALA A 142 -1.36 2.24 9.63
C ALA A 142 -0.02 1.50 9.58
N ARG A 143 0.05 0.36 8.87
CA ARG A 143 1.29 -0.41 8.69
C ARG A 143 2.39 0.43 8.04
N ASN A 144 2.11 1.07 6.92
CA ASN A 144 3.11 1.86 6.21
C ASN A 144 3.51 3.12 6.98
N SER A 145 2.58 3.76 7.68
CA SER A 145 2.85 4.92 8.53
C SER A 145 3.69 4.55 9.76
N PHE A 146 3.44 3.37 10.36
CA PHE A 146 4.26 2.87 11.47
C PHE A 146 5.69 2.57 11.04
N LEU A 147 5.87 1.95 9.86
CA LEU A 147 7.21 1.70 9.32
C LEU A 147 7.95 3.01 8.99
N ALA A 148 7.26 4.00 8.44
CA ALA A 148 7.82 5.34 8.23
C ALA A 148 8.23 6.02 9.55
N LEU A 149 7.39 5.93 10.59
CA LEU A 149 7.71 6.41 11.94
C LEU A 149 8.96 5.71 12.50
N LYS A 150 9.06 4.40 12.33
CA LYS A 150 10.23 3.62 12.77
C LYS A 150 11.51 4.10 12.09
N VAL A 151 11.49 4.33 10.77
CA VAL A 151 12.63 4.93 10.05
C VAL A 151 12.99 6.30 10.62
N ALA A 152 12.00 7.17 10.86
CA ALA A 152 12.24 8.49 11.43
C ALA A 152 12.84 8.40 12.85
N PHE A 153 12.34 7.52 13.70
CA PHE A 153 12.85 7.28 15.02
C PHE A 153 14.33 6.87 15.00
N PHE A 154 14.70 5.89 14.20
CA PHE A 154 16.10 5.44 14.11
C PHE A 154 17.02 6.51 13.49
N ASN A 155 16.52 7.36 12.60
CA ASN A 155 17.28 8.51 12.11
C ASN A 155 17.53 9.56 13.21
N GLN A 156 16.59 9.80 14.13
CA GLN A 156 16.81 10.67 15.29
C GLN A 156 17.85 10.06 16.25
N MET A 157 17.79 8.74 16.47
CA MET A 157 18.80 8.06 17.27
C MET A 157 20.20 8.13 16.64
N TYR A 158 20.28 8.04 15.31
CA TYR A 158 21.53 8.26 14.60
C TYR A 158 22.11 9.65 14.86
N ASP A 159 21.28 10.71 14.72
CA ASP A 159 21.72 12.09 14.96
C ASP A 159 22.19 12.28 16.41
N LEU A 160 21.53 11.64 17.39
CA LEU A 160 21.95 11.67 18.79
C LEU A 160 23.28 10.93 19.02
N CYS A 161 23.46 9.75 18.42
CA CYS A 161 24.69 8.98 18.52
C CYS A 161 25.88 9.77 17.94
N ASP A 162 25.68 10.40 16.77
CA ASP A 162 26.69 11.26 16.14
C ASP A 162 27.10 12.43 17.06
N ALA A 163 26.13 13.10 17.68
CA ALA A 163 26.38 14.19 18.62
C ALA A 163 27.10 13.77 19.91
N LEU A 164 27.01 12.50 20.30
CA LEU A 164 27.63 11.94 21.50
C LEU A 164 28.90 11.15 21.21
N ASP A 165 29.35 11.08 19.97
CA ASP A 165 30.48 10.25 19.52
C ASP A 165 30.30 8.76 19.88
N VAL A 166 29.05 8.25 19.71
CA VAL A 166 28.65 6.87 19.98
C VAL A 166 28.40 6.13 18.68
N GLU A 167 28.88 4.89 18.58
CA GLU A 167 28.67 4.07 17.38
C GLU A 167 27.20 3.68 17.24
N TYR A 168 26.53 4.25 16.24
CA TYR A 168 25.10 4.02 15.99
C TYR A 168 24.77 2.55 15.71
N SER A 169 25.62 1.83 14.96
CA SER A 169 25.38 0.43 14.60
C SER A 169 25.23 -0.46 15.83
N ALA A 170 26.00 -0.19 16.89
CA ALA A 170 25.90 -0.91 18.17
C ALA A 170 24.57 -0.59 18.88
N VAL A 171 24.17 0.70 18.91
CA VAL A 171 22.89 1.12 19.53
C VAL A 171 21.71 0.50 18.77
N ALA A 172 21.72 0.56 17.45
CA ALA A 172 20.68 -0.05 16.61
C ALA A 172 20.59 -1.57 16.84
N HIS A 173 21.74 -2.27 16.84
CA HIS A 173 21.81 -3.70 17.09
C HIS A 173 21.19 -4.08 18.44
N TYR A 174 21.64 -3.48 19.54
CA TYR A 174 21.11 -3.80 20.87
C TYR A 174 19.61 -3.46 21.02
N THR A 175 19.16 -2.39 20.38
CA THR A 175 17.74 -2.02 20.38
C THR A 175 16.89 -3.05 19.63
N THR A 176 17.37 -3.54 18.48
CA THR A 176 16.61 -4.42 17.59
C THR A 176 16.74 -5.91 17.93
N MET A 177 17.59 -6.28 18.90
CA MET A 177 17.60 -7.62 19.50
C MET A 177 16.26 -7.98 20.18
N ASP A 178 15.48 -7.00 20.60
CA ASP A 178 14.13 -7.23 21.07
C ASP A 178 13.22 -7.52 19.87
N GLU A 179 12.68 -8.76 19.80
CA GLU A 179 11.82 -9.22 18.70
C GLU A 179 10.57 -8.35 18.51
N ARG A 180 10.09 -7.66 19.54
CA ARG A 180 8.98 -6.71 19.46
C ARG A 180 9.34 -5.49 18.61
N ILE A 181 10.63 -5.19 18.46
CA ILE A 181 11.18 -4.10 17.64
C ILE A 181 11.65 -4.64 16.28
N GLY A 182 12.50 -5.67 16.29
CA GLY A 182 13.10 -6.26 15.11
C GLY A 182 13.98 -5.28 14.31
N ASP A 183 14.80 -5.78 13.41
CA ASP A 183 15.83 -5.01 12.69
C ASP A 183 15.32 -4.27 11.45
N SER A 184 14.17 -4.67 10.87
CA SER A 184 13.64 -4.02 9.68
C SER A 184 13.41 -2.53 9.90
N HIS A 185 13.78 -1.69 8.93
CA HIS A 185 13.58 -0.23 8.96
C HIS A 185 14.39 0.52 10.06
N SER A 186 15.46 -0.11 10.58
CA SER A 186 16.41 0.52 11.52
C SER A 186 17.71 0.99 10.87
N PHE A 187 17.96 0.64 9.62
CA PHE A 187 19.18 1.01 8.91
C PHE A 187 19.12 2.44 8.39
N ILE A 188 20.27 3.13 8.47
CA ILE A 188 20.41 4.49 7.92
C ILE A 188 20.92 4.38 6.48
N THR A 189 20.21 5.01 5.55
CA THR A 189 20.62 5.11 4.15
C THR A 189 21.33 6.45 3.89
N GLU A 190 22.04 6.54 2.76
CA GLU A 190 22.73 7.78 2.35
C GLU A 190 21.75 8.96 2.17
N GLU A 191 20.54 8.67 1.69
CA GLU A 191 19.48 9.67 1.50
C GLU A 191 18.84 10.09 2.82
N ARG A 192 19.07 9.36 3.92
CA ARG A 192 18.42 9.57 5.22
C ARG A 192 16.89 9.45 5.16
N GLY A 193 16.25 9.29 6.28
CA GLY A 193 14.80 9.24 6.38
C GLY A 193 14.12 8.18 5.49
N PHE A 194 12.82 8.29 5.35
CA PHE A 194 12.01 7.42 4.50
C PHE A 194 11.66 8.09 3.16
N GLY A 195 11.59 7.26 2.12
CA GLY A 195 11.28 7.69 0.75
C GLY A 195 10.53 6.63 -0.03
N GLY A 196 10.75 6.62 -1.35
CA GLY A 196 10.05 5.75 -2.28
C GLY A 196 8.61 6.20 -2.53
N HIS A 197 7.83 5.35 -3.20
CA HIS A 197 6.48 5.70 -3.63
C HIS A 197 5.40 5.46 -2.55
N CYS A 198 5.63 4.54 -1.60
CA CYS A 198 4.58 4.10 -0.68
C CYS A 198 4.54 4.94 0.60
N PHE A 199 5.64 5.01 1.36
CA PHE A 199 5.63 5.64 2.69
C PHE A 199 5.19 7.10 2.68
N PRO A 200 5.79 8.00 1.85
CA PRO A 200 5.36 9.40 1.83
C PRO A 200 3.91 9.56 1.42
N LYS A 201 3.44 8.77 0.45
CA LYS A 201 2.06 8.82 -0.04
C LYS A 201 1.07 8.34 1.02
N ASP A 202 1.32 7.18 1.63
CA ASP A 202 0.37 6.53 2.53
C ASP A 202 0.26 7.26 3.88
N ILE A 203 1.37 7.76 4.46
CA ILE A 203 1.33 8.56 5.69
C ILE A 203 0.59 9.89 5.48
N ASN A 204 0.80 10.57 4.34
CA ASN A 204 0.09 11.81 4.03
C ASN A 204 -1.41 11.56 3.79
N ALA A 205 -1.77 10.47 3.09
CA ALA A 205 -3.16 10.09 2.89
C ALA A 205 -3.87 9.78 4.21
N LEU A 206 -3.21 9.05 5.13
CA LEU A 206 -3.76 8.77 6.46
C LEU A 206 -3.97 10.05 7.28
N VAL A 207 -2.98 10.94 7.31
CA VAL A 207 -3.09 12.24 7.98
C VAL A 207 -4.24 13.05 7.38
N LYS A 208 -4.42 13.01 6.07
CA LYS A 208 -5.51 13.72 5.40
C LYS A 208 -6.89 13.14 5.72
N THR A 209 -7.03 11.82 5.71
CA THR A 209 -8.28 11.15 6.14
C THR A 209 -8.62 11.50 7.58
N ALA A 210 -7.64 11.47 8.49
CA ALA A 210 -7.84 11.84 9.88
C ALA A 210 -8.32 13.31 10.04
N GLN A 211 -7.68 14.24 9.31
CA GLN A 211 -8.09 15.66 9.32
C GLN A 211 -9.54 15.86 8.86
N ARG A 212 -9.98 15.14 7.83
CA ARG A 212 -11.36 15.21 7.32
C ARG A 212 -12.37 14.69 8.35
N ASN A 213 -11.94 13.81 9.23
CA ASN A 213 -12.74 13.25 10.31
C ASN A 213 -12.49 13.94 11.67
N ASN A 214 -11.89 15.13 11.69
CA ASN A 214 -11.56 15.91 12.89
C ASN A 214 -10.69 15.17 13.91
N VAL A 215 -9.83 14.26 13.44
CA VAL A 215 -8.85 13.54 14.28
C VAL A 215 -7.47 14.11 14.01
N GLU A 216 -6.71 14.39 15.07
CA GLU A 216 -5.33 14.84 14.95
C GLU A 216 -4.35 13.69 15.15
N LEU A 217 -3.54 13.40 14.13
CA LEU A 217 -2.43 12.46 14.18
C LEU A 217 -1.10 13.22 14.34
N SER A 218 -0.91 13.85 15.50
CA SER A 218 0.24 14.74 15.77
C SER A 218 1.59 14.04 15.61
N ILE A 219 1.72 12.78 16.08
CA ILE A 219 2.93 11.98 15.92
C ILE A 219 3.30 11.79 14.45
N LEU A 220 2.33 11.43 13.60
CA LEU A 220 2.58 11.24 12.18
C LEU A 220 2.87 12.55 11.45
N LYS A 221 2.23 13.65 11.83
CA LYS A 221 2.55 14.98 11.29
C LYS A 221 4.00 15.37 11.58
N GLU A 222 4.45 15.24 12.83
CA GLU A 222 5.83 15.53 13.19
C GLU A 222 6.82 14.58 12.52
N THR A 223 6.46 13.30 12.32
CA THR A 223 7.25 12.34 11.56
C THR A 223 7.48 12.80 10.12
N VAL A 224 6.45 13.30 9.45
CA VAL A 224 6.55 13.84 8.07
C VAL A 224 7.44 15.09 8.04
N GLU A 225 7.25 16.02 8.99
CA GLU A 225 8.04 17.25 9.06
C GLU A 225 9.52 16.96 9.37
N TYR A 226 9.80 16.04 10.30
CA TYR A 226 11.17 15.60 10.57
C TYR A 226 11.81 14.97 9.32
N ASN A 227 11.12 14.05 8.67
CA ASN A 227 11.61 13.43 7.43
C ASN A 227 11.94 14.45 6.34
N ARG A 228 11.11 15.49 6.18
CA ARG A 228 11.36 16.56 5.22
C ARG A 228 12.65 17.33 5.51
N ARG A 229 13.00 17.51 6.80
CA ARG A 229 14.23 18.21 7.22
C ARG A 229 15.50 17.40 6.95
N ILE A 230 15.45 16.09 7.11
CA ILE A 230 16.66 15.25 7.07
C ILE A 230 16.90 14.57 5.71
N ARG A 231 15.83 14.35 4.93
CA ARG A 231 15.96 13.61 3.68
C ARG A 231 16.70 14.42 2.63
N LYS A 232 17.77 13.82 2.10
CA LYS A 232 18.51 14.32 0.96
C LYS A 232 17.74 14.02 -0.33
N SER A 233 17.64 14.99 -1.20
CA SER A 233 16.97 14.88 -2.51
C SER A 233 17.86 14.16 -3.52
#